data_a15ccd90f8a9bbe0b55543437bb3e183
#
_entry.id   a15ccd90f8a9bbe0b55543437bb3e183
#
_cell.length_a   1.000
_cell.length_b   1.000
_cell.length_c   1.000
_cell.angle_alpha   90.00
_cell.angle_beta   90.00
_cell.angle_gamma   90.00
#
_symmetry.space_group_name_H-M   'P 1'
#
loop_
_entity.id
_entity.type
_entity.pdbx_description
1 polymer ?
#
loop_
_entity_poly.entity_id
_entity_poly.type
_entity_poly.pdbx_seq_one_letter_code
_entity_poly.pdbx_strand_id
1 'polypeptide(L)'
;MINLKAVIPVAGLGMHMLPATKAIPKEMLPIVDKPMIQYIVDEIVAAGIKEIVLVTHASKNAVENHFDTSYELESLLEQRVKRQLLAEVQSICPPGVTIMNVRQAQLLGLGHSILCARPIVGDNPFVVVLPDVVLDTASADPLRYNLAAMVARFNETGRSQVLAKRMEGDLSEYSVIQTKEPLDNEGKVSRIVEFIEKPDQPQTLDSDLMAVGRYVLSADIWAELEHTQPGAWGRIQLTDAIAELAKKQSVDAMLMTGDSYDCGKKMGYMQAFVKYGLRSLKEGPKFRKSIEKLLGE
;
A
#
# COMPACT_ATOMS: atom_id res chain seq x y z
N MET A 1 12.53 -17.07 10.89
CA MET A 1 11.63 -16.04 10.33
C MET A 1 10.88 -16.67 9.16
N ILE A 2 9.57 -16.49 9.13
CA ILE A 2 8.72 -16.96 8.02
C ILE A 2 9.05 -16.12 6.80
N ASN A 3 9.27 -16.75 5.64
CA ASN A 3 9.50 -16.03 4.39
C ASN A 3 8.14 -15.54 3.85
N LEU A 4 7.77 -14.30 4.16
CA LEU A 4 6.53 -13.69 3.69
C LEU A 4 6.71 -13.15 2.27
N LYS A 5 5.71 -13.36 1.42
CA LYS A 5 5.57 -12.65 0.14
C LYS A 5 4.66 -11.44 0.32
N ALA A 6 4.92 -10.36 -0.40
CA ALA A 6 4.02 -9.22 -0.46
C ALA A 6 3.17 -9.27 -1.73
N VAL A 7 1.88 -8.99 -1.61
CA VAL A 7 0.93 -8.87 -2.72
C VAL A 7 0.51 -7.41 -2.86
N ILE A 8 0.73 -6.83 -4.03
CA ILE A 8 0.34 -5.45 -4.35
C ILE A 8 -0.73 -5.49 -5.45
N PRO A 9 -1.99 -5.17 -5.14
CA PRO A 9 -3.08 -5.13 -6.12
C PRO A 9 -3.02 -3.84 -6.94
N VAL A 10 -2.50 -3.88 -8.16
CA VAL A 10 -2.36 -2.74 -9.07
C VAL A 10 -3.34 -2.75 -10.25
N ALA A 11 -4.29 -3.69 -10.29
CA ALA A 11 -5.24 -3.83 -11.41
C ALA A 11 -6.29 -2.70 -11.52
N GLY A 12 -6.49 -1.90 -10.48
CA GLY A 12 -7.52 -0.86 -10.41
C GLY A 12 -7.37 0.24 -11.48
N LEU A 13 -8.49 0.78 -11.98
CA LEU A 13 -8.51 1.76 -13.07
C LEU A 13 -8.14 3.20 -12.69
N GLY A 14 -8.03 3.51 -11.38
CA GLY A 14 -7.63 4.85 -10.92
C GLY A 14 -8.63 5.96 -11.20
N MET A 15 -9.94 5.69 -11.12
CA MET A 15 -11.02 6.63 -11.54
C MET A 15 -10.98 7.97 -10.79
N HIS A 16 -10.57 8.00 -9.52
CA HIS A 16 -10.48 9.23 -8.72
C HIS A 16 -9.41 10.22 -9.21
N MET A 17 -8.45 9.72 -10.01
CA MET A 17 -7.36 10.53 -10.58
C MET A 17 -7.57 10.88 -12.05
N LEU A 18 -8.76 10.63 -12.60
CA LEU A 18 -9.09 11.06 -13.96
C LEU A 18 -9.07 12.61 -14.06
N PRO A 19 -8.67 13.16 -15.25
CA PRO A 19 -8.34 12.47 -16.50
C PRO A 19 -6.90 11.93 -16.60
N ALA A 20 -6.00 12.22 -15.65
CA ALA A 20 -4.58 11.83 -15.71
C ALA A 20 -4.39 10.32 -15.90
N THR A 21 -5.22 9.52 -15.24
CA THR A 21 -5.13 8.06 -15.25
C THR A 21 -5.82 7.37 -16.43
N LYS A 22 -6.27 8.15 -17.44
CA LYS A 22 -6.83 7.57 -18.67
C LYS A 22 -5.82 6.67 -19.41
N ALA A 23 -4.56 7.09 -19.47
CA ALA A 23 -3.50 6.39 -20.19
C ALA A 23 -2.32 5.97 -19.29
N ILE A 24 -2.24 6.53 -18.08
CA ILE A 24 -1.15 6.27 -17.12
C ILE A 24 -1.74 5.58 -15.90
N PRO A 25 -1.20 4.40 -15.50
CA PRO A 25 -1.58 3.78 -14.24
C PRO A 25 -1.41 4.77 -13.07
N LYS A 26 -2.38 4.82 -12.14
CA LYS A 26 -2.28 5.72 -10.97
C LYS A 26 -1.00 5.49 -10.17
N GLU A 27 -0.56 4.24 -10.13
CA GLU A 27 0.64 3.78 -9.43
C GLU A 27 1.93 4.36 -10.02
N MET A 28 1.87 4.81 -11.28
CA MET A 28 2.98 5.45 -12.01
C MET A 28 2.97 6.98 -11.94
N LEU A 29 1.99 7.59 -11.28
CA LEU A 29 2.01 9.03 -11.06
C LEU A 29 3.20 9.39 -10.16
N PRO A 30 4.06 10.35 -10.55
CA PRO A 30 5.29 10.65 -9.83
C PRO A 30 5.03 11.55 -8.61
N ILE A 31 5.57 11.18 -7.46
CA ILE A 31 5.73 12.09 -6.34
C ILE A 31 7.15 12.65 -6.42
N VAL A 32 7.28 13.87 -6.92
CA VAL A 32 8.54 14.54 -7.30
C VAL A 32 9.22 13.83 -8.48
N ASP A 33 10.12 12.89 -8.23
CA ASP A 33 10.96 12.20 -9.22
C ASP A 33 10.81 10.68 -9.20
N LYS A 34 9.95 10.15 -8.30
CA LYS A 34 9.77 8.72 -8.09
C LYS A 34 8.29 8.34 -8.20
N PRO A 35 7.89 7.31 -8.99
CA PRO A 35 6.50 6.89 -9.07
C PRO A 35 6.00 6.33 -7.74
N MET A 36 4.70 6.47 -7.46
CA MET A 36 4.10 6.00 -6.21
C MET A 36 4.44 4.54 -5.88
N ILE A 37 4.39 3.66 -6.88
CA ILE A 37 4.66 2.23 -6.67
C ILE A 37 6.07 1.97 -6.11
N GLN A 38 7.04 2.82 -6.42
CA GLN A 38 8.39 2.68 -5.92
C GLN A 38 8.47 2.92 -4.40
N TYR A 39 7.72 3.90 -3.87
CA TYR A 39 7.65 4.12 -2.41
C TYR A 39 7.07 2.90 -1.69
N ILE A 40 6.09 2.24 -2.31
CA ILE A 40 5.45 1.03 -1.77
C ILE A 40 6.43 -0.15 -1.76
N VAL A 41 7.18 -0.34 -2.86
CA VAL A 41 8.19 -1.41 -2.94
C VAL A 41 9.33 -1.14 -1.95
N ASP A 42 9.78 0.12 -1.83
CA ASP A 42 10.82 0.51 -0.86
C ASP A 42 10.38 0.20 0.59
N GLU A 43 9.11 0.46 0.95
CA GLU A 43 8.54 0.12 2.27
C GLU A 43 8.55 -1.40 2.51
N ILE A 44 8.13 -2.18 1.53
CA ILE A 44 8.09 -3.65 1.60
C ILE A 44 9.48 -4.23 1.79
N VAL A 45 10.45 -3.71 1.03
CA VAL A 45 11.86 -4.14 1.13
C VAL A 45 12.45 -3.75 2.48
N ALA A 46 12.14 -2.55 2.99
CA ALA A 46 12.55 -2.11 4.34
C ALA A 46 11.98 -3.01 5.45
N ALA A 47 10.78 -3.56 5.27
CA ALA A 47 10.20 -4.54 6.19
C ALA A 47 10.84 -5.95 6.08
N GLY A 48 11.86 -6.13 5.23
CA GLY A 48 12.62 -7.37 5.07
C GLY A 48 12.00 -8.37 4.07
N ILE A 49 10.99 -7.96 3.30
CA ILE A 49 10.31 -8.83 2.32
C ILE A 49 11.00 -8.68 0.97
N LYS A 50 11.34 -9.81 0.33
CA LYS A 50 12.09 -9.85 -0.91
C LYS A 50 11.32 -10.42 -2.11
N GLU A 51 10.19 -11.05 -1.87
CA GLU A 51 9.35 -11.63 -2.93
C GLU A 51 8.05 -10.83 -3.01
N ILE A 52 7.81 -10.16 -4.12
CA ILE A 52 6.70 -9.24 -4.34
C ILE A 52 5.86 -9.72 -5.52
N VAL A 53 4.55 -9.83 -5.33
CA VAL A 53 3.59 -10.23 -6.37
C VAL A 53 2.74 -9.02 -6.74
N LEU A 54 2.90 -8.52 -7.95
CA LEU A 54 2.03 -7.50 -8.53
C LEU A 54 0.81 -8.18 -9.16
N VAL A 55 -0.38 -7.84 -8.68
CA VAL A 55 -1.62 -8.29 -9.32
C VAL A 55 -2.05 -7.23 -10.32
N THR A 56 -1.78 -7.49 -11.59
CA THR A 56 -1.87 -6.50 -12.68
C THR A 56 -3.11 -6.68 -13.57
N HIS A 57 -3.26 -5.79 -14.54
CA HIS A 57 -4.26 -5.86 -15.60
C HIS A 57 -3.59 -5.46 -16.94
N ALA A 58 -4.22 -5.75 -18.07
CA ALA A 58 -3.68 -5.47 -19.39
C ALA A 58 -3.24 -4.01 -19.62
N SER A 59 -3.82 -3.05 -18.88
CA SER A 59 -3.48 -1.62 -18.95
C SER A 59 -2.31 -1.20 -18.04
N LYS A 60 -1.62 -2.14 -17.37
CA LYS A 60 -0.63 -1.85 -16.32
C LYS A 60 0.82 -2.16 -16.72
N ASN A 61 1.10 -2.32 -18.01
CA ASN A 61 2.46 -2.63 -18.50
C ASN A 61 3.53 -1.64 -18.01
N ALA A 62 3.17 -0.36 -17.83
CA ALA A 62 4.11 0.64 -17.32
C ALA A 62 4.57 0.35 -15.88
N VAL A 63 3.73 -0.29 -15.05
CA VAL A 63 4.09 -0.71 -13.69
C VAL A 63 5.05 -1.89 -13.74
N GLU A 64 4.78 -2.85 -14.62
CA GLU A 64 5.63 -4.03 -14.82
C GLU A 64 7.00 -3.61 -15.36
N ASN A 65 7.00 -2.80 -16.44
CA ASN A 65 8.23 -2.31 -17.08
C ASN A 65 9.09 -1.43 -16.17
N HIS A 66 8.51 -0.76 -15.17
CA HIS A 66 9.26 0.09 -14.25
C HIS A 66 10.31 -0.71 -13.44
N PHE A 67 10.02 -1.97 -13.14
CA PHE A 67 10.90 -2.84 -12.37
C PHE A 67 11.79 -3.75 -13.24
N ASP A 68 11.58 -3.75 -14.55
CA ASP A 68 12.40 -4.49 -15.48
C ASP A 68 13.68 -3.72 -15.86
N THR A 69 14.72 -4.46 -16.28
CA THR A 69 15.95 -3.87 -16.80
C THR A 69 15.69 -3.14 -18.12
N SER A 70 16.08 -1.87 -18.19
CA SER A 70 16.03 -1.09 -19.41
C SER A 70 17.42 -1.08 -20.09
N TYR A 71 17.75 -2.14 -20.83
CA TYR A 71 19.06 -2.32 -21.42
C TYR A 71 19.52 -1.14 -22.28
N GLU A 72 18.64 -0.59 -23.09
CA GLU A 72 18.97 0.56 -23.96
C GLU A 72 19.32 1.81 -23.14
N LEU A 73 18.51 2.12 -22.12
CA LEU A 73 18.74 3.27 -21.24
C LEU A 73 20.03 3.09 -20.44
N GLU A 74 20.22 1.94 -19.81
CA GLU A 74 21.38 1.66 -18.99
C GLU A 74 22.67 1.70 -19.80
N SER A 75 22.70 1.08 -20.99
CA SER A 75 23.83 1.12 -21.92
C SER A 75 24.17 2.57 -22.37
N LEU A 76 23.13 3.38 -22.61
CA LEU A 76 23.33 4.79 -22.98
C LEU A 76 23.92 5.60 -21.82
N LEU A 77 23.44 5.38 -20.58
CA LEU A 77 23.95 6.05 -19.38
C LEU A 77 25.41 5.66 -19.11
N GLU A 78 25.74 4.39 -19.31
CA GLU A 78 27.11 3.89 -19.17
C GLU A 78 28.05 4.54 -20.20
N GLN A 79 27.67 4.52 -21.49
CA GLN A 79 28.44 5.15 -22.56
C GLN A 79 28.67 6.65 -22.33
N ARG A 80 27.67 7.36 -21.77
CA ARG A 80 27.77 8.78 -21.45
C ARG A 80 28.42 9.06 -20.10
N VAL A 81 28.92 8.05 -19.41
CA VAL A 81 29.55 8.12 -18.09
C VAL A 81 28.65 8.79 -17.03
N LYS A 82 27.34 8.58 -17.12
CA LYS A 82 26.33 9.09 -16.18
C LYS A 82 26.15 8.14 -15.01
N ARG A 83 27.22 7.88 -14.25
CA ARG A 83 27.28 6.84 -13.20
C ARG A 83 26.23 6.98 -12.13
N GLN A 84 25.92 8.21 -11.70
CA GLN A 84 24.91 8.44 -10.66
C GLN A 84 23.51 8.07 -11.16
N LEU A 85 23.11 8.53 -12.36
CA LEU A 85 21.82 8.19 -12.96
C LEU A 85 21.71 6.70 -13.24
N LEU A 86 22.80 6.05 -13.69
CA LEU A 86 22.82 4.61 -13.89
C LEU A 86 22.56 3.86 -12.57
N ALA A 87 23.23 4.25 -11.49
CA ALA A 87 23.02 3.67 -10.17
C ALA A 87 21.60 3.90 -9.65
N GLU A 88 21.02 5.09 -9.87
CA GLU A 88 19.63 5.40 -9.54
C GLU A 88 18.66 4.48 -10.29
N VAL A 89 18.83 4.28 -11.60
CA VAL A 89 18.01 3.37 -12.42
C VAL A 89 18.16 1.92 -11.96
N GLN A 90 19.37 1.45 -11.74
CA GLN A 90 19.63 0.07 -11.30
C GLN A 90 19.16 -0.21 -9.87
N SER A 91 18.97 0.81 -9.04
CA SER A 91 18.45 0.67 -7.68
C SER A 91 16.92 0.56 -7.60
N ILE A 92 16.19 0.76 -8.70
CA ILE A 92 14.71 0.67 -8.74
C ILE A 92 14.25 -0.70 -8.27
N CYS A 93 14.90 -1.78 -8.73
CA CYS A 93 14.70 -3.12 -8.20
C CYS A 93 15.96 -3.52 -7.41
N PRO A 94 15.95 -3.46 -6.06
CA PRO A 94 17.13 -3.75 -5.26
C PRO A 94 17.64 -5.19 -5.45
N PRO A 95 18.96 -5.43 -5.36
CA PRO A 95 19.52 -6.78 -5.46
C PRO A 95 18.89 -7.77 -4.49
N GLY A 96 18.51 -8.94 -4.98
CA GLY A 96 17.88 -10.00 -4.19
C GLY A 96 16.38 -9.82 -3.95
N VAL A 97 15.77 -8.79 -4.53
CA VAL A 97 14.31 -8.65 -4.61
C VAL A 97 13.82 -9.29 -5.90
N THR A 98 12.75 -10.08 -5.81
CA THR A 98 12.08 -10.71 -6.95
C THR A 98 10.68 -10.14 -7.09
N ILE A 99 10.36 -9.59 -8.26
CA ILE A 99 9.02 -9.10 -8.58
C ILE A 99 8.38 -10.06 -9.58
N MET A 100 7.21 -10.56 -9.23
CA MET A 100 6.41 -11.50 -10.01
C MET A 100 5.10 -10.83 -10.40
N ASN A 101 4.61 -11.12 -11.60
CA ASN A 101 3.36 -10.54 -12.09
C ASN A 101 2.30 -11.63 -12.27
N VAL A 102 1.08 -11.36 -11.81
CA VAL A 102 -0.11 -12.18 -12.09
C VAL A 102 -1.24 -11.27 -12.54
N ARG A 103 -2.06 -11.76 -13.47
CA ARG A 103 -3.15 -10.94 -14.03
C ARG A 103 -4.47 -11.19 -13.34
N GLN A 104 -5.14 -10.11 -12.96
CA GLN A 104 -6.56 -10.10 -12.64
C GLN A 104 -7.33 -9.83 -13.94
N ALA A 105 -7.88 -10.86 -14.56
CA ALA A 105 -8.58 -10.77 -15.85
C ALA A 105 -9.91 -9.99 -15.72
N GLN A 106 -10.59 -10.10 -14.59
CA GLN A 106 -11.87 -9.44 -14.29
C GLN A 106 -11.75 -8.63 -13.00
N LEU A 107 -12.22 -7.39 -13.03
CA LEU A 107 -12.11 -6.47 -11.89
C LEU A 107 -13.22 -6.70 -10.85
N LEU A 108 -13.21 -7.86 -10.21
CA LEU A 108 -14.21 -8.32 -9.24
C LEU A 108 -13.93 -7.90 -7.79
N GLY A 109 -13.14 -6.86 -7.57
CA GLY A 109 -12.85 -6.32 -6.23
C GLY A 109 -11.48 -6.70 -5.69
N LEU A 110 -11.17 -6.16 -4.49
CA LEU A 110 -9.86 -6.32 -3.85
C LEU A 110 -9.63 -7.77 -3.40
N GLY A 111 -10.62 -8.42 -2.79
CA GLY A 111 -10.51 -9.82 -2.37
C GLY A 111 -10.22 -10.75 -3.55
N HIS A 112 -10.90 -10.55 -4.69
CA HIS A 112 -10.61 -11.30 -5.91
C HIS A 112 -9.20 -11.02 -6.45
N SER A 113 -8.72 -9.77 -6.37
CA SER A 113 -7.34 -9.44 -6.73
C SER A 113 -6.34 -10.25 -5.91
N ILE A 114 -6.56 -10.35 -4.60
CA ILE A 114 -5.71 -11.14 -3.71
C ILE A 114 -5.78 -12.64 -4.07
N LEU A 115 -6.97 -13.18 -4.34
CA LEU A 115 -7.13 -14.58 -4.78
C LEU A 115 -6.31 -14.90 -6.05
N CYS A 116 -6.18 -13.96 -6.98
CA CYS A 116 -5.35 -14.15 -8.17
C CYS A 116 -3.86 -14.39 -7.84
N ALA A 117 -3.38 -13.95 -6.67
CA ALA A 117 -2.00 -14.16 -6.25
C ALA A 117 -1.76 -15.53 -5.58
N ARG A 118 -2.83 -16.26 -5.18
CA ARG A 118 -2.70 -17.54 -4.47
C ARG A 118 -1.80 -18.57 -5.16
N PRO A 119 -1.83 -18.75 -6.51
CA PRO A 119 -0.94 -19.71 -7.18
C PRO A 119 0.55 -19.42 -6.98
N ILE A 120 0.93 -18.15 -6.70
CA ILE A 120 2.32 -17.74 -6.45
C ILE A 120 2.63 -17.76 -4.95
N VAL A 121 1.69 -17.30 -4.13
CA VAL A 121 1.86 -17.25 -2.67
C VAL A 121 1.80 -18.66 -2.06
N GLY A 122 0.94 -19.53 -2.60
CA GLY A 122 0.62 -20.84 -2.03
C GLY A 122 -0.21 -20.71 -0.75
N ASP A 123 -0.28 -21.78 0.02
CA ASP A 123 -0.98 -21.81 1.32
C ASP A 123 -0.05 -21.29 2.45
N ASN A 124 0.57 -20.13 2.22
CA ASN A 124 1.46 -19.48 3.16
C ASN A 124 0.84 -18.18 3.68
N PRO A 125 1.26 -17.68 4.84
CA PRO A 125 0.99 -16.33 5.27
C PRO A 125 1.68 -15.33 4.31
N PHE A 126 1.08 -14.15 4.19
CA PHE A 126 1.56 -13.13 3.26
C PHE A 126 1.17 -11.73 3.71
N VAL A 127 1.72 -10.74 3.03
CA VAL A 127 1.44 -9.33 3.25
C VAL A 127 0.62 -8.78 2.08
N VAL A 128 -0.33 -7.91 2.35
CA VAL A 128 -1.01 -7.10 1.33
C VAL A 128 -0.68 -5.64 1.57
N VAL A 129 -0.25 -4.94 0.51
CA VAL A 129 0.05 -3.52 0.55
C VAL A 129 -0.69 -2.83 -0.58
N LEU A 130 -1.63 -1.93 -0.24
CA LEU A 130 -2.32 -1.14 -1.25
C LEU A 130 -1.40 -0.05 -1.80
N PRO A 131 -1.38 0.16 -3.14
CA PRO A 131 -0.37 0.98 -3.79
C PRO A 131 -0.65 2.48 -3.76
N ASP A 132 -1.75 2.92 -3.20
CA ASP A 132 -2.23 4.31 -3.26
C ASP A 132 -2.14 5.09 -1.94
N VAL A 133 -1.74 4.45 -0.85
CA VAL A 133 -1.44 5.14 0.41
C VAL A 133 0.07 5.10 0.65
N VAL A 134 0.70 6.27 0.68
CA VAL A 134 2.14 6.42 0.93
C VAL A 134 2.36 6.78 2.39
N LEU A 135 3.13 5.96 3.11
CA LEU A 135 3.55 6.25 4.49
C LEU A 135 4.78 7.17 4.46
N ASP A 136 4.78 8.18 5.34
CA ASP A 136 5.85 9.17 5.39
C ASP A 136 7.07 8.63 6.14
N THR A 137 8.10 8.24 5.40
CA THR A 137 9.34 7.68 5.96
C THR A 137 10.16 8.65 6.80
N ALA A 138 9.87 9.96 6.72
CA ALA A 138 10.54 10.95 7.56
C ALA A 138 9.84 11.13 8.91
N SER A 139 8.57 10.75 9.03
CA SER A 139 7.83 10.75 10.32
C SER A 139 7.93 9.40 11.04
N ALA A 140 8.16 8.30 10.30
CA ALA A 140 8.32 6.97 10.88
C ALA A 140 9.35 6.16 10.07
N ASP A 141 10.38 5.64 10.74
CA ASP A 141 11.41 4.79 10.13
C ASP A 141 10.81 3.48 9.59
N PRO A 142 10.83 3.22 8.27
CA PRO A 142 10.20 2.04 7.68
C PRO A 142 10.89 0.72 8.06
N LEU A 143 12.11 0.76 8.60
CA LEU A 143 12.81 -0.42 9.12
C LEU A 143 12.28 -0.89 10.48
N ARG A 144 11.49 -0.07 11.18
CA ARG A 144 11.07 -0.33 12.56
C ARG A 144 9.57 -0.26 12.79
N TYR A 145 8.89 0.63 12.09
CA TYR A 145 7.49 0.97 12.34
C TYR A 145 6.57 0.44 11.23
N ASN A 146 5.29 0.51 11.49
CA ASN A 146 4.23 0.14 10.57
C ASN A 146 4.41 -1.27 10.01
N LEU A 147 4.65 -1.44 8.72
CA LEU A 147 4.75 -2.76 8.10
C LEU A 147 5.84 -3.64 8.73
N ALA A 148 7.00 -3.07 9.04
CA ALA A 148 8.09 -3.81 9.69
C ALA A 148 7.69 -4.31 11.10
N ALA A 149 7.01 -3.45 11.89
CA ALA A 149 6.48 -3.83 13.21
C ALA A 149 5.39 -4.91 13.11
N MET A 150 4.49 -4.80 12.11
CA MET A 150 3.47 -5.84 11.86
C MET A 150 4.11 -7.19 11.50
N VAL A 151 5.12 -7.20 10.63
CA VAL A 151 5.84 -8.41 10.24
C VAL A 151 6.56 -9.04 11.44
N ALA A 152 7.24 -8.22 12.26
CA ALA A 152 7.89 -8.69 13.48
C ALA A 152 6.87 -9.34 14.43
N ARG A 153 5.76 -8.65 14.70
CA ARG A 153 4.68 -9.16 15.55
C ARG A 153 4.02 -10.43 14.99
N PHE A 154 3.84 -10.51 13.67
CA PHE A 154 3.32 -11.72 13.05
C PHE A 154 4.25 -12.92 13.26
N ASN A 155 5.55 -12.73 13.13
CA ASN A 155 6.55 -13.79 13.40
C ASN A 155 6.50 -14.28 14.85
N GLU A 156 6.11 -13.42 15.80
CA GLU A 156 5.98 -13.77 17.23
C GLU A 156 4.65 -14.45 17.56
N THR A 157 3.55 -13.98 16.96
CA THR A 157 2.20 -14.33 17.40
C THR A 157 1.42 -15.21 16.43
N GLY A 158 1.80 -15.24 15.16
CA GLY A 158 1.05 -15.88 14.07
C GLY A 158 -0.30 -15.21 13.77
N ARG A 159 -0.62 -14.07 14.40
CA ARG A 159 -1.92 -13.42 14.28
C ARG A 159 -1.98 -12.49 13.08
N SER A 160 -3.03 -12.59 12.30
CA SER A 160 -3.32 -11.63 11.23
C SER A 160 -3.49 -10.22 11.78
N GLN A 161 -3.05 -9.22 11.01
CA GLN A 161 -3.02 -7.83 11.43
C GLN A 161 -3.45 -6.87 10.32
N VAL A 162 -4.05 -5.76 10.74
CA VAL A 162 -4.46 -4.62 9.90
C VAL A 162 -3.82 -3.36 10.47
N LEU A 163 -3.18 -2.55 9.63
CA LEU A 163 -2.72 -1.22 10.03
C LEU A 163 -3.89 -0.26 10.03
N ALA A 164 -4.13 0.39 11.16
CA ALA A 164 -5.21 1.34 11.39
C ALA A 164 -4.68 2.76 11.55
N LYS A 165 -5.46 3.74 11.17
CA LYS A 165 -5.20 5.17 11.37
C LYS A 165 -6.45 5.84 11.92
N ARG A 166 -6.28 6.82 12.82
CA ARG A 166 -7.36 7.72 13.20
C ARG A 166 -7.67 8.68 12.06
N MET A 167 -8.93 8.93 11.86
CA MET A 167 -9.40 9.88 10.87
C MET A 167 -10.53 10.74 11.45
N GLU A 168 -10.40 12.04 11.30
CA GLU A 168 -11.47 12.98 11.59
C GLU A 168 -12.36 13.16 10.34
N GLY A 169 -13.66 13.20 10.54
CA GLY A 169 -14.63 13.47 9.48
C GLY A 169 -15.36 12.23 8.96
N ASP A 170 -15.68 12.22 7.66
CA ASP A 170 -16.51 11.20 7.05
C ASP A 170 -15.72 9.92 6.70
N LEU A 171 -16.11 8.82 7.31
CA LEU A 171 -15.53 7.49 7.12
C LEU A 171 -16.28 6.63 6.08
N SER A 172 -17.33 7.16 5.43
CA SER A 172 -18.20 6.38 4.51
C SER A 172 -17.48 5.78 3.30
N GLU A 173 -16.32 6.32 2.93
CA GLU A 173 -15.52 5.82 1.81
C GLU A 173 -14.38 4.87 2.21
N TYR A 174 -14.25 4.54 3.49
CA TYR A 174 -13.15 3.76 4.04
C TYR A 174 -13.64 2.49 4.75
N SER A 175 -12.73 1.55 4.93
CA SER A 175 -12.99 0.38 5.78
C SER A 175 -12.78 0.78 7.25
N VAL A 176 -13.83 0.73 8.05
CA VAL A 176 -13.83 1.15 9.46
C VAL A 176 -13.55 -0.03 10.38
N ILE A 177 -12.72 0.19 11.39
CA ILE A 177 -12.29 -0.82 12.36
C ILE A 177 -12.80 -0.46 13.75
N GLN A 178 -13.46 -1.39 14.43
CA GLN A 178 -13.71 -1.32 15.86
C GLN A 178 -12.77 -2.30 16.59
N THR A 179 -12.19 -1.86 17.70
CA THR A 179 -11.26 -2.65 18.49
C THR A 179 -11.78 -2.89 19.91
N LYS A 180 -11.35 -4.00 20.51
CA LYS A 180 -11.75 -4.38 21.87
C LYS A 180 -11.31 -3.33 22.91
N GLU A 181 -10.09 -2.79 22.73
CA GLU A 181 -9.51 -1.75 23.58
C GLU A 181 -9.13 -0.55 22.71
N PRO A 182 -9.25 0.70 23.19
CA PRO A 182 -8.88 1.87 22.42
C PRO A 182 -7.42 1.85 21.97
N LEU A 183 -7.17 2.28 20.74
CA LEU A 183 -5.82 2.49 20.20
C LEU A 183 -5.42 3.94 20.42
N ASP A 184 -4.99 4.30 21.62
CA ASP A 184 -4.71 5.67 22.07
C ASP A 184 -3.30 6.17 21.77
N ASN A 185 -2.36 5.26 21.50
CA ASN A 185 -0.97 5.56 21.20
C ASN A 185 -0.50 4.86 19.92
N GLU A 186 0.37 5.52 19.16
CA GLU A 186 1.03 4.95 17.98
C GLU A 186 1.72 3.63 18.29
N GLY A 187 1.61 2.66 17.39
CA GLY A 187 2.13 1.31 17.56
C GLY A 187 1.34 0.42 18.54
N LYS A 188 0.34 0.96 19.24
CA LYS A 188 -0.53 0.14 20.10
C LYS A 188 -1.33 -0.84 19.27
N VAL A 189 -1.57 -2.02 19.84
CA VAL A 189 -2.28 -3.12 19.19
C VAL A 189 -3.48 -3.54 20.01
N SER A 190 -4.62 -3.75 19.36
CA SER A 190 -5.83 -4.30 19.98
C SER A 190 -6.55 -5.24 19.02
N ARG A 191 -7.30 -6.20 19.57
CA ARG A 191 -8.09 -7.14 18.77
C ARG A 191 -9.21 -6.40 18.04
N ILE A 192 -9.41 -6.73 16.77
CA ILE A 192 -10.55 -6.29 15.97
C ILE A 192 -11.80 -7.01 16.46
N VAL A 193 -12.86 -6.26 16.73
CA VAL A 193 -14.20 -6.79 17.06
C VAL A 193 -15.17 -6.60 15.92
N GLU A 194 -14.97 -5.56 15.10
CA GLU A 194 -15.77 -5.31 13.91
C GLU A 194 -14.92 -4.67 12.81
N PHE A 195 -15.14 -5.06 11.56
CA PHE A 195 -14.46 -4.51 10.40
C PHE A 195 -15.46 -4.39 9.25
N ILE A 196 -15.77 -3.15 8.85
CA ILE A 196 -16.88 -2.83 7.94
C ILE A 196 -16.34 -2.07 6.74
N GLU A 197 -16.61 -2.58 5.54
CA GLU A 197 -16.29 -1.89 4.28
C GLU A 197 -17.34 -0.82 4.00
N LYS A 198 -16.90 0.44 3.92
CA LYS A 198 -17.71 1.60 3.49
C LYS A 198 -19.10 1.63 4.13
N PRO A 199 -19.19 1.83 5.44
CA PRO A 199 -20.45 1.83 6.14
C PRO A 199 -21.37 2.94 5.64
N ASP A 200 -22.65 2.62 5.43
CA ASP A 200 -23.66 3.62 5.02
C ASP A 200 -23.88 4.73 6.06
N GLN A 201 -23.69 4.39 7.34
CA GLN A 201 -23.87 5.31 8.46
C GLN A 201 -22.65 5.24 9.41
N PRO A 202 -21.48 5.77 9.00
CA PRO A 202 -20.24 5.69 9.80
C PRO A 202 -20.37 6.39 11.16
N GLN A 203 -21.23 7.40 11.28
CA GLN A 203 -21.49 8.13 12.52
C GLN A 203 -22.17 7.30 13.62
N THR A 204 -22.74 6.13 13.29
CA THR A 204 -23.32 5.19 14.27
C THR A 204 -22.27 4.24 14.85
N LEU A 205 -21.07 4.22 14.27
CA LEU A 205 -19.97 3.38 14.74
C LEU A 205 -19.21 4.14 15.84
N ASP A 206 -18.94 3.45 16.94
CA ASP A 206 -18.11 4.00 18.02
C ASP A 206 -16.61 3.81 17.67
N SER A 207 -16.20 4.36 16.54
CA SER A 207 -14.80 4.29 16.08
C SER A 207 -14.44 5.39 15.09
N ASP A 208 -13.26 5.94 15.26
CA ASP A 208 -12.57 6.87 14.35
C ASP A 208 -11.45 6.18 13.55
N LEU A 209 -11.35 4.85 13.62
CA LEU A 209 -10.27 4.07 13.03
C LEU A 209 -10.63 3.59 11.62
N MET A 210 -9.75 3.88 10.66
CA MET A 210 -9.81 3.34 9.30
C MET A 210 -8.61 2.46 8.96
N ALA A 211 -8.80 1.50 8.07
CA ALA A 211 -7.69 0.69 7.53
C ALA A 211 -6.83 1.50 6.56
N VAL A 212 -5.51 1.41 6.71
CA VAL A 212 -4.51 2.15 5.89
C VAL A 212 -4.07 1.37 4.64
N GLY A 213 -4.57 0.13 4.48
CA GLY A 213 -4.21 -0.71 3.33
C GLY A 213 -2.89 -1.46 3.51
N ARG A 214 -2.49 -1.75 4.75
CA ARG A 214 -1.41 -2.70 5.10
C ARG A 214 -2.01 -3.81 5.91
N TYR A 215 -1.77 -5.04 5.45
CA TYR A 215 -2.30 -6.24 6.08
C TYR A 215 -1.21 -7.30 6.14
N VAL A 216 -1.07 -7.99 7.28
CA VAL A 216 -0.29 -9.23 7.40
C VAL A 216 -1.29 -10.33 7.70
N LEU A 217 -1.40 -11.32 6.85
CA LEU A 217 -2.50 -12.29 6.86
C LEU A 217 -1.96 -13.71 7.01
N SER A 218 -2.59 -14.49 7.91
CA SER A 218 -2.36 -15.93 7.98
C SER A 218 -2.94 -16.64 6.76
N ALA A 219 -2.46 -17.87 6.49
CA ALA A 219 -2.97 -18.66 5.37
C ALA A 219 -4.48 -18.96 5.45
N ASP A 220 -5.07 -18.91 6.65
CA ASP A 220 -6.51 -19.16 6.85
C ASP A 220 -7.40 -18.18 6.08
N ILE A 221 -6.88 -17.00 5.73
CA ILE A 221 -7.61 -16.00 4.93
C ILE A 221 -8.04 -16.54 3.56
N TRP A 222 -7.31 -17.51 2.99
CA TRP A 222 -7.65 -18.07 1.69
C TRP A 222 -9.03 -18.72 1.68
N ALA A 223 -9.35 -19.48 2.73
CA ALA A 223 -10.67 -20.10 2.87
C ALA A 223 -11.78 -19.05 2.97
N GLU A 224 -11.54 -17.96 3.72
CA GLU A 224 -12.53 -16.88 3.84
C GLU A 224 -12.73 -16.15 2.51
N LEU A 225 -11.64 -15.84 1.79
CA LEU A 225 -11.72 -15.19 0.47
C LEU A 225 -12.48 -16.04 -0.56
N GLU A 226 -12.30 -17.37 -0.56
CA GLU A 226 -13.02 -18.28 -1.46
C GLU A 226 -14.51 -18.35 -1.16
N HIS A 227 -14.92 -18.18 0.10
CA HIS A 227 -16.31 -18.23 0.53
C HIS A 227 -16.99 -16.86 0.58
N THR A 228 -16.24 -15.77 0.49
CA THR A 228 -16.79 -14.41 0.51
C THR A 228 -17.70 -14.20 -0.69
N GLN A 229 -18.96 -13.90 -0.41
CA GLN A 229 -19.96 -13.62 -1.44
C GLN A 229 -19.71 -12.25 -2.07
N PRO A 230 -19.95 -12.09 -3.39
CA PRO A 230 -19.88 -10.78 -4.00
C PRO A 230 -20.91 -9.83 -3.34
N GLY A 231 -20.41 -8.73 -2.78
CA GLY A 231 -21.21 -7.65 -2.22
C GLY A 231 -21.74 -6.67 -3.28
N ALA A 232 -21.88 -5.41 -2.91
CA ALA A 232 -22.31 -4.35 -3.82
C ALA A 232 -21.43 -4.32 -5.09
N TRP A 233 -22.08 -4.19 -6.26
CA TRP A 233 -21.44 -4.19 -7.57
C TRP A 233 -20.76 -5.50 -7.98
N GLY A 234 -21.12 -6.64 -7.37
CA GLY A 234 -20.51 -7.94 -7.64
C GLY A 234 -19.03 -8.04 -7.21
N ARG A 235 -18.61 -7.26 -6.21
CA ARG A 235 -17.22 -7.19 -5.74
C ARG A 235 -16.98 -8.07 -4.54
N ILE A 236 -15.92 -8.84 -4.57
CA ILE A 236 -15.38 -9.60 -3.44
C ILE A 236 -14.45 -8.66 -2.66
N GLN A 237 -14.81 -8.32 -1.44
CA GLN A 237 -14.05 -7.39 -0.60
C GLN A 237 -13.09 -8.15 0.33
N LEU A 238 -11.86 -7.64 0.46
CA LEU A 238 -10.90 -8.18 1.43
C LEU A 238 -11.37 -7.94 2.87
N THR A 239 -12.02 -6.81 3.12
CA THR A 239 -12.56 -6.42 4.43
C THR A 239 -13.56 -7.44 4.94
N ASP A 240 -14.46 -7.94 4.09
CA ASP A 240 -15.46 -8.93 4.45
C ASP A 240 -14.81 -10.27 4.83
N ALA A 241 -13.80 -10.70 4.05
CA ALA A 241 -13.05 -11.91 4.37
C ALA A 241 -12.29 -11.79 5.71
N ILE A 242 -11.67 -10.64 5.99
CA ILE A 242 -11.00 -10.40 7.28
C ILE A 242 -12.01 -10.35 8.42
N ALA A 243 -13.20 -9.78 8.22
CA ALA A 243 -14.26 -9.76 9.22
C ALA A 243 -14.72 -11.19 9.58
N GLU A 244 -14.89 -12.08 8.59
CA GLU A 244 -15.19 -13.49 8.83
C GLU A 244 -14.05 -14.23 9.54
N LEU A 245 -12.79 -13.95 9.15
CA LEU A 245 -11.62 -14.50 9.83
C LEU A 245 -11.58 -14.07 11.30
N ALA A 246 -11.92 -12.80 11.60
CA ALA A 246 -11.92 -12.25 12.97
C ALA A 246 -12.95 -12.90 13.90
N LYS A 247 -14.01 -13.51 13.36
CA LYS A 247 -14.97 -14.32 14.13
C LYS A 247 -14.40 -15.67 14.56
N LYS A 248 -13.48 -16.22 13.78
CA LYS A 248 -12.90 -17.56 13.97
C LYS A 248 -11.61 -17.55 14.77
N GLN A 249 -10.81 -16.48 14.61
CA GLN A 249 -9.52 -16.29 15.29
C GLN A 249 -9.26 -14.83 15.62
N SER A 250 -8.19 -14.57 16.41
CA SER A 250 -7.82 -13.19 16.71
C SER A 250 -7.16 -12.54 15.50
N VAL A 251 -7.74 -11.44 15.04
CA VAL A 251 -7.13 -10.49 14.11
C VAL A 251 -6.89 -9.20 14.87
N ASP A 252 -5.69 -8.65 14.78
CA ASP A 252 -5.28 -7.47 15.55
C ASP A 252 -5.27 -6.23 14.62
N ALA A 253 -5.66 -5.07 15.15
CA ALA A 253 -5.40 -3.76 14.55
C ALA A 253 -4.19 -3.13 15.26
N MET A 254 -3.25 -2.57 14.48
CA MET A 254 -2.11 -1.80 14.98
C MET A 254 -2.29 -0.34 14.59
N LEU A 255 -2.22 0.59 15.56
CA LEU A 255 -2.27 2.02 15.24
C LEU A 255 -0.99 2.46 14.54
N MET A 256 -1.16 3.10 13.39
CA MET A 256 -0.07 3.62 12.57
C MET A 256 0.79 4.63 13.34
N THR A 257 2.09 4.59 13.09
CA THR A 257 3.06 5.58 13.54
C THR A 257 3.36 6.57 12.42
N GLY A 258 3.36 7.86 12.74
CA GLY A 258 3.69 8.95 11.80
C GLY A 258 2.56 9.28 10.81
N ASP A 259 2.93 9.97 9.72
CA ASP A 259 2.01 10.49 8.71
C ASP A 259 1.80 9.54 7.53
N SER A 260 0.66 9.67 6.84
CA SER A 260 0.38 9.00 5.57
C SER A 260 -0.41 9.88 4.63
N TYR A 261 -0.28 9.64 3.32
CA TYR A 261 -0.97 10.37 2.27
C TYR A 261 -1.78 9.40 1.42
N ASP A 262 -3.11 9.61 1.36
CA ASP A 262 -4.00 8.89 0.43
C ASP A 262 -3.85 9.48 -0.97
N CYS A 263 -2.85 8.99 -1.69
CA CYS A 263 -2.55 9.41 -3.08
C CYS A 263 -3.53 8.80 -4.12
N GLY A 264 -4.46 7.97 -3.68
CA GLY A 264 -5.62 7.55 -4.47
C GLY A 264 -6.60 8.70 -4.72
N LYS A 265 -6.52 9.77 -3.92
CA LYS A 265 -7.31 11.00 -4.02
C LYS A 265 -6.43 12.20 -4.39
N LYS A 266 -6.98 13.15 -5.15
CA LYS A 266 -6.23 14.34 -5.64
C LYS A 266 -5.62 15.14 -4.50
N MET A 267 -6.36 15.37 -3.41
CA MET A 267 -5.87 16.15 -2.27
C MET A 267 -4.67 15.49 -1.59
N GLY A 268 -4.76 14.20 -1.26
CA GLY A 268 -3.66 13.47 -0.63
C GLY A 268 -2.43 13.38 -1.55
N TYR A 269 -2.65 13.23 -2.86
CA TYR A 269 -1.57 13.28 -3.85
C TYR A 269 -0.85 14.64 -3.87
N MET A 270 -1.60 15.75 -3.88
CA MET A 270 -1.01 17.10 -3.83
C MET A 270 -0.23 17.33 -2.52
N GLN A 271 -0.78 16.88 -1.38
CA GLN A 271 -0.10 16.98 -0.09
C GLN A 271 1.21 16.20 -0.08
N ALA A 272 1.21 14.96 -0.58
CA ALA A 272 2.41 14.16 -0.72
C ALA A 272 3.44 14.85 -1.60
N PHE A 273 3.03 15.33 -2.79
CA PHE A 273 3.93 16.02 -3.72
C PHE A 273 4.61 17.23 -3.09
N VAL A 274 3.85 18.09 -2.40
CA VAL A 274 4.40 19.27 -1.72
C VAL A 274 5.34 18.86 -0.59
N LYS A 275 4.94 17.91 0.24
CA LYS A 275 5.72 17.47 1.40
C LYS A 275 7.06 16.85 0.99
N TYR A 276 7.04 15.94 0.01
CA TYR A 276 8.25 15.32 -0.53
C TYR A 276 9.11 16.32 -1.33
N GLY A 277 8.47 17.21 -2.10
CA GLY A 277 9.17 18.27 -2.82
C GLY A 277 9.94 19.21 -1.89
N LEU A 278 9.33 19.63 -0.77
CA LEU A 278 9.99 20.47 0.24
C LEU A 278 11.18 19.77 0.94
N ARG A 279 11.20 18.44 0.95
CA ARG A 279 12.27 17.62 1.54
C ARG A 279 13.33 17.19 0.54
N SER A 280 13.14 17.43 -0.75
CA SER A 280 14.14 17.11 -1.76
C SER A 280 15.46 17.82 -1.43
N LEU A 281 16.54 17.06 -1.33
CA LEU A 281 17.88 17.61 -1.03
C LEU A 281 18.35 18.61 -2.09
N LYS A 282 18.00 18.35 -3.36
CA LYS A 282 18.41 19.14 -4.51
C LYS A 282 17.52 20.35 -4.76
N GLU A 283 16.19 20.15 -4.74
CA GLU A 283 15.22 21.16 -5.16
C GLU A 283 14.47 21.82 -3.99
N GLY A 284 14.44 21.20 -2.81
CA GLY A 284 13.64 21.64 -1.66
C GLY A 284 13.81 23.09 -1.25
N PRO A 285 15.05 23.63 -1.13
CA PRO A 285 15.25 25.03 -0.76
C PRO A 285 14.70 26.02 -1.80
N LYS A 286 14.83 25.71 -3.10
CA LYS A 286 14.27 26.53 -4.19
C LYS A 286 12.74 26.41 -4.26
N PHE A 287 12.25 25.19 -4.08
CA PHE A 287 10.83 24.89 -4.09
C PHE A 287 10.09 25.60 -2.95
N ARG A 288 10.65 25.62 -1.73
CA ARG A 288 10.13 26.38 -0.60
C ARG A 288 9.94 27.86 -0.94
N LYS A 289 11.00 28.53 -1.42
CA LYS A 289 10.94 29.94 -1.83
C LYS A 289 9.90 30.19 -2.92
N SER A 290 9.74 29.24 -3.84
CA SER A 290 8.75 29.32 -4.90
C SER A 290 7.33 29.24 -4.36
N ILE A 291 7.06 28.33 -3.40
CA ILE A 291 5.75 28.19 -2.76
C ILE A 291 5.42 29.45 -1.96
N GLU A 292 6.33 29.95 -1.12
CA GLU A 292 6.16 31.18 -0.34
C GLU A 292 5.76 32.36 -1.24
N LYS A 293 6.46 32.52 -2.38
CA LYS A 293 6.11 33.53 -3.37
C LYS A 293 4.73 33.35 -4.01
N LEU A 294 4.33 32.08 -4.27
CA LEU A 294 3.02 31.76 -4.84
C LEU A 294 1.87 32.03 -3.88
N LEU A 295 2.10 31.87 -2.58
CA LEU A 295 1.14 32.11 -1.52
C LEU A 295 1.07 33.59 -1.11
N GLY A 296 1.97 34.44 -1.62
CA GLY A 296 2.04 35.86 -1.31
C GLY A 296 2.74 36.18 0.02
N GLU A 297 3.55 35.27 0.50
CA GLU A 297 4.38 35.41 1.71
C GLU A 297 5.80 35.92 1.38
#